data_ceba7fddec3af647d84203725b3feb6f
#
_entry.id   ceba7fddec3af647d84203725b3feb6f
#
_cell.length_a   1.000
_cell.length_b   1.000
_cell.length_c   1.000
_cell.angle_alpha   90.00
_cell.angle_beta   90.00
_cell.angle_gamma   90.00
#
_symmetry.space_group_name_H-M   'P 1'
#
loop_
_entity.id
_entity.type
_entity.pdbx_description
1 polymer ?
#
loop_
_entity_poly.entity_id
_entity_poly.type
_entity_poly.pdbx_seq_one_letter_code
_entity_poly.pdbx_strand_id
1 'polypeptide(L)'
;MNLEQELQKYKDMGFDELQIKQIRLGFINLLLQKEIDIYAKLEFDSYQMRQIRRGLQDGLDVSVYAKSEFNNCQMKQIRCGLTANLDISLYAKPEISWDEMERIFNYLLARKDAGLDG
;
A
#
# COMPACT_ATOMS: atom_id res chain seq x y z
N MET A 1 -4.45 26.36 8.45
CA MET A 1 -3.16 26.03 7.81
C MET A 1 -3.43 25.44 6.45
N ASN A 2 -2.75 25.90 5.40
CA ASN A 2 -2.98 25.37 4.06
C ASN A 2 -2.12 24.14 3.78
N LEU A 3 -2.40 23.45 2.69
CA LEU A 3 -1.71 22.21 2.34
C LEU A 3 -0.20 22.41 2.17
N GLU A 4 0.22 23.51 1.52
CA GLU A 4 1.65 23.73 1.28
C GLU A 4 2.42 23.92 2.60
N GLN A 5 1.79 24.52 3.59
CA GLN A 5 2.40 24.66 4.93
C GLN A 5 2.52 23.30 5.61
N GLU A 6 1.49 22.44 5.47
CA GLU A 6 1.57 21.08 5.99
C GLU A 6 2.69 20.30 5.30
N LEU A 7 2.79 20.40 3.97
CA LEU A 7 3.81 19.67 3.21
C LEU A 7 5.22 20.16 3.52
N GLN A 8 5.39 21.44 3.89
CA GLN A 8 6.69 21.96 4.26
C GLN A 8 7.28 21.21 5.47
N LYS A 9 6.43 20.81 6.40
CA LYS A 9 6.87 20.02 7.56
C LYS A 9 7.53 18.72 7.13
N TYR A 10 6.94 18.03 6.14
CA TYR A 10 7.50 16.79 5.61
C TYR A 10 8.79 17.02 4.85
N LYS A 11 8.87 18.11 4.08
CA LYS A 11 10.11 18.50 3.40
C LYS A 11 11.23 18.73 4.41
N ASP A 12 10.92 19.41 5.50
CA ASP A 12 11.87 19.69 6.59
C ASP A 12 12.32 18.41 7.27
N MET A 13 11.49 17.37 7.28
CA MET A 13 11.84 16.07 7.85
C MET A 13 12.74 15.23 6.93
N GLY A 14 12.93 15.64 5.68
CA GLY A 14 13.81 14.96 4.75
C GLY A 14 13.14 14.13 3.66
N PHE A 15 11.82 14.23 3.53
CA PHE A 15 11.12 13.54 2.43
C PHE A 15 11.50 14.20 1.10
N ASP A 16 11.73 13.37 0.07
CA ASP A 16 12.05 13.87 -1.27
C ASP A 16 10.77 14.29 -2.02
N GLU A 17 10.94 14.85 -3.21
CA GLU A 17 9.80 15.37 -4.00
C GLU A 17 8.80 14.27 -4.38
N LEU A 18 9.26 13.08 -4.68
CA LEU A 18 8.36 11.97 -5.05
C LEU A 18 7.57 11.47 -3.85
N GLN A 19 8.20 11.42 -2.67
CA GLN A 19 7.53 11.08 -1.43
C GLN A 19 6.50 12.16 -1.07
N ILE A 20 6.88 13.43 -1.18
CA ILE A 20 5.96 14.56 -0.92
C ILE A 20 4.75 14.48 -1.85
N LYS A 21 4.95 14.09 -3.12
CA LYS A 21 3.82 13.91 -4.05
C LYS A 21 2.82 12.89 -3.52
N GLN A 22 3.29 11.78 -2.98
CA GLN A 22 2.39 10.76 -2.42
C GLN A 22 1.65 11.26 -1.18
N ILE A 23 2.31 12.03 -0.34
CA ILE A 23 1.69 12.65 0.83
C ILE A 23 0.64 13.67 0.38
N ARG A 24 0.99 14.53 -0.60
CA ARG A 24 0.06 15.51 -1.17
C ARG A 24 -1.19 14.84 -1.73
N LEU A 25 -1.02 13.77 -2.50
CA LEU A 25 -2.15 13.03 -3.08
C LEU A 25 -3.05 12.44 -2.01
N GLY A 26 -2.49 11.99 -0.89
CA GLY A 26 -3.29 11.51 0.22
C GLY A 26 -4.19 12.60 0.79
N PHE A 27 -3.65 13.78 1.05
CA PHE A 27 -4.44 14.91 1.53
C PHE A 27 -5.49 15.38 0.52
N ILE A 28 -5.11 15.46 -0.77
CA ILE A 28 -6.03 15.86 -1.85
C ILE A 28 -7.20 14.87 -1.95
N ASN A 29 -6.94 13.59 -1.74
CA ASN A 29 -7.96 12.55 -1.77
C ASN A 29 -8.65 12.35 -0.42
N LEU A 30 -8.51 13.32 0.48
CA LEU A 30 -9.23 13.40 1.74
C LEU A 30 -8.91 12.28 2.75
N LEU A 31 -7.72 11.72 2.66
CA LEU A 31 -7.26 10.81 3.71
C LEU A 31 -7.11 11.59 5.01
N LEU A 32 -7.46 10.96 6.12
CA LEU A 32 -7.31 11.54 7.44
C LEU A 32 -5.83 11.60 7.83
N GLN A 33 -5.48 12.52 8.75
CA GLN A 33 -4.11 12.62 9.22
C GLN A 33 -3.57 11.28 9.73
N LYS A 34 -4.39 10.52 10.48
CA LYS A 34 -3.98 9.21 10.98
C LYS A 34 -3.67 8.21 9.85
N GLU A 35 -4.33 8.36 8.71
CA GLU A 35 -4.09 7.52 7.54
C GLU A 35 -2.80 7.93 6.83
N ILE A 36 -2.60 9.24 6.67
CA ILE A 36 -1.34 9.79 6.13
C ILE A 36 -0.16 9.31 6.98
N ASP A 37 -0.32 9.31 8.31
CA ASP A 37 0.75 8.90 9.23
C ASP A 37 1.16 7.45 9.05
N ILE A 38 0.29 6.60 8.49
CA ILE A 38 0.63 5.20 8.25
C ILE A 38 1.76 5.09 7.22
N TYR A 39 1.76 5.94 6.18
CA TYR A 39 2.77 5.82 5.13
C TYR A 39 3.76 6.98 5.06
N ALA A 40 3.50 8.10 5.74
CA ALA A 40 4.43 9.23 5.77
C ALA A 40 5.60 8.92 6.72
N LYS A 41 6.42 7.96 6.32
CA LYS A 41 7.58 7.48 7.07
C LYS A 41 8.77 7.40 6.13
N LEU A 42 9.93 7.86 6.61
CA LEU A 42 11.15 7.89 5.80
C LEU A 42 11.62 6.51 5.36
N GLU A 43 11.22 5.45 6.07
CA GLU A 43 11.57 4.08 5.70
C GLU A 43 10.88 3.58 4.43
N PHE A 44 9.83 4.27 3.97
CA PHE A 44 9.14 3.93 2.73
C PHE A 44 9.62 4.81 1.59
N ASP A 45 9.94 4.20 0.44
CA ASP A 45 10.16 4.97 -0.78
C ASP A 45 8.82 5.42 -1.37
N SER A 46 8.86 6.26 -2.40
CA SER A 46 7.64 6.80 -3.01
C SER A 46 6.75 5.73 -3.64
N TYR A 47 7.33 4.65 -4.14
CA TYR A 47 6.57 3.55 -4.74
C TYR A 47 5.84 2.73 -3.68
N GLN A 48 6.49 2.49 -2.54
CA GLN A 48 5.85 1.83 -1.39
C GLN A 48 4.72 2.71 -0.84
N MET A 49 4.98 4.01 -0.68
CA MET A 49 3.97 4.97 -0.23
C MET A 49 2.74 4.95 -1.13
N ARG A 50 2.95 4.86 -2.46
CA ARG A 50 1.85 4.80 -3.43
C ARG A 50 0.96 3.60 -3.19
N GLN A 51 1.53 2.43 -2.96
CA GLN A 51 0.75 1.22 -2.73
C GLN A 51 -0.06 1.31 -1.43
N ILE A 52 0.52 1.89 -0.39
CA ILE A 52 -0.17 2.06 0.88
C ILE A 52 -1.29 3.09 0.73
N ARG A 53 -1.00 4.24 0.10
CA ARG A 53 -1.99 5.29 -0.15
C ARG A 53 -3.19 4.75 -0.93
N ARG A 54 -2.93 4.00 -2.00
CA ARG A 54 -4.02 3.43 -2.82
C ARG A 54 -4.88 2.47 -2.02
N GLY A 55 -4.26 1.65 -1.17
CA GLY A 55 -5.01 0.75 -0.30
C GLY A 55 -5.89 1.53 0.68
N LEU A 56 -5.36 2.58 1.28
CA LEU A 56 -6.12 3.43 2.20
C LEU A 56 -7.30 4.10 1.50
N GLN A 57 -7.09 4.61 0.29
CA GLN A 57 -8.16 5.23 -0.50
C GLN A 57 -9.26 4.24 -0.86
N ASP A 58 -8.93 2.98 -1.02
CA ASP A 58 -9.87 1.90 -1.33
C ASP A 58 -10.50 1.29 -0.07
N GLY A 59 -10.16 1.80 1.11
CA GLY A 59 -10.72 1.31 2.37
C GLY A 59 -10.19 -0.05 2.80
N LEU A 60 -9.01 -0.45 2.30
CA LEU A 60 -8.41 -1.73 2.64
C LEU A 60 -7.66 -1.67 3.97
N ASP A 61 -7.53 -2.82 4.62
CA ASP A 61 -6.67 -2.94 5.81
C ASP A 61 -5.21 -3.05 5.36
N VAL A 62 -4.54 -1.90 5.24
CA VAL A 62 -3.15 -1.85 4.79
C VAL A 62 -2.16 -2.31 5.83
N SER A 63 -2.58 -2.53 7.09
CA SER A 63 -1.68 -2.96 8.15
C SER A 63 -0.98 -4.29 7.82
N VAL A 64 -1.58 -5.09 6.94
CA VAL A 64 -1.02 -6.39 6.54
C VAL A 64 0.19 -6.23 5.63
N TYR A 65 0.36 -5.06 4.96
CA TYR A 65 1.49 -4.87 4.06
C TYR A 65 2.24 -3.53 4.21
N ALA A 66 1.75 -2.61 5.04
CA ALA A 66 2.42 -1.32 5.28
C ALA A 66 3.65 -1.53 6.16
N LYS A 67 4.62 -2.26 5.64
CA LYS A 67 5.84 -2.69 6.32
C LYS A 67 7.01 -2.56 5.36
N SER A 68 8.13 -2.00 5.84
CA SER A 68 9.27 -1.72 4.97
C SER A 68 9.94 -2.97 4.39
N GLU A 69 9.73 -4.15 4.97
CA GLU A 69 10.27 -5.40 4.44
C GLU A 69 9.58 -5.87 3.15
N PHE A 70 8.42 -5.33 2.80
CA PHE A 70 7.79 -5.58 1.51
C PHE A 70 8.23 -4.51 0.51
N ASN A 71 8.68 -4.90 -0.68
CA ASN A 71 8.93 -3.93 -1.74
C ASN A 71 7.59 -3.53 -2.40
N ASN A 72 7.62 -2.49 -3.25
CA ASN A 72 6.39 -1.99 -3.87
C ASN A 72 5.67 -3.03 -4.73
N CYS A 73 6.40 -3.94 -5.37
CA CYS A 73 5.80 -4.99 -6.20
C CYS A 73 5.08 -6.03 -5.33
N GLN A 74 5.67 -6.39 -4.20
CA GLN A 74 5.03 -7.29 -3.22
C GLN A 74 3.78 -6.62 -2.62
N MET A 75 3.89 -5.36 -2.24
CA MET A 75 2.77 -4.59 -1.71
C MET A 75 1.60 -4.56 -2.70
N LYS A 76 1.90 -4.38 -4.01
CA LYS A 76 0.89 -4.38 -5.05
C LYS A 76 0.12 -5.70 -5.11
N GLN A 77 0.84 -6.82 -5.04
CA GLN A 77 0.20 -8.14 -5.08
C GLN A 77 -0.69 -8.37 -3.86
N ILE A 78 -0.25 -7.94 -2.68
CA ILE A 78 -1.05 -8.07 -1.48
C ILE A 78 -2.28 -7.15 -1.57
N ARG A 79 -2.11 -5.91 -2.03
CA ARG A 79 -3.22 -4.97 -2.22
C ARG A 79 -4.26 -5.54 -3.19
N CYS A 80 -3.81 -6.12 -4.30
CA CYS A 80 -4.72 -6.75 -5.27
C CYS A 80 -5.50 -7.91 -4.65
N GLY A 81 -4.86 -8.72 -3.82
CA GLY A 81 -5.52 -9.80 -3.10
C GLY A 81 -6.59 -9.30 -2.13
N LEU A 82 -6.29 -8.21 -1.41
CA LEU A 82 -7.26 -7.58 -0.52
C LEU A 82 -8.45 -7.03 -1.30
N THR A 83 -8.19 -6.38 -2.44
CA THR A 83 -9.23 -5.85 -3.31
C THR A 83 -10.15 -6.96 -3.83
N ALA A 84 -9.58 -8.11 -4.16
CA ALA A 84 -10.33 -9.27 -4.64
C ALA A 84 -10.94 -10.10 -3.51
N ASN A 85 -10.72 -9.69 -2.25
CA ASN A 85 -11.22 -10.36 -1.06
C ASN A 85 -10.73 -11.81 -0.98
N LEU A 86 -9.45 -12.02 -1.27
CA LEU A 86 -8.78 -13.33 -1.17
C LEU A 86 -8.12 -13.49 0.20
N ASP A 87 -7.83 -14.72 0.57
CA ASP A 87 -7.04 -15.01 1.76
C ASP A 87 -5.56 -14.77 1.47
N ILE A 88 -5.10 -13.54 1.71
CA ILE A 88 -3.72 -13.14 1.42
C ILE A 88 -2.71 -13.73 2.40
N SER A 89 -3.15 -14.34 3.49
CA SER A 89 -2.23 -14.96 4.46
C SER A 89 -1.38 -16.06 3.83
N LEU A 90 -1.84 -16.61 2.70
CA LEU A 90 -1.11 -17.64 1.98
C LEU A 90 0.14 -17.11 1.30
N TYR A 91 0.22 -15.80 1.04
CA TYR A 91 1.39 -15.25 0.34
C TYR A 91 1.90 -13.90 0.87
N ALA A 92 1.23 -13.28 1.84
CA ALA A 92 1.67 -11.99 2.39
C ALA A 92 2.86 -12.19 3.33
N LYS A 93 3.98 -12.63 2.78
CA LYS A 93 5.22 -12.95 3.50
C LYS A 93 6.41 -12.34 2.77
N PRO A 94 7.29 -11.61 3.48
CA PRO A 94 8.43 -10.93 2.82
C PRO A 94 9.37 -11.85 2.04
N GLU A 95 9.46 -13.12 2.44
CA GLU A 95 10.33 -14.10 1.79
C GLU A 95 9.77 -14.62 0.46
N ILE A 96 8.50 -14.34 0.16
CA ILE A 96 7.88 -14.74 -1.12
C ILE A 96 8.09 -13.61 -2.12
N SER A 97 8.70 -13.92 -3.28
CA SER A 97 8.93 -12.92 -4.32
C SER A 97 7.60 -12.43 -4.92
N TRP A 98 7.62 -11.21 -5.48
CA TRP A 98 6.38 -10.64 -6.03
C TRP A 98 5.80 -11.47 -7.17
N ASP A 99 6.65 -12.09 -7.98
CA ASP A 99 6.19 -12.94 -9.09
C ASP A 99 5.57 -14.25 -8.59
N GLU A 100 6.10 -14.82 -7.51
CA GLU A 100 5.47 -15.98 -6.87
C GLU A 100 4.15 -15.57 -6.22
N MET A 101 4.10 -14.39 -5.59
CA MET A 101 2.85 -13.85 -5.06
C MET A 101 1.80 -13.72 -6.16
N GLU A 102 2.21 -13.24 -7.35
CA GLU A 102 1.31 -13.09 -8.49
C GLU A 102 0.75 -14.44 -8.93
N ARG A 103 1.58 -15.48 -8.97
CA ARG A 103 1.13 -16.83 -9.31
C ARG A 103 0.10 -17.34 -8.31
N ILE A 104 0.36 -17.15 -7.01
CA ILE A 104 -0.57 -17.57 -5.96
C ILE A 104 -1.87 -16.75 -6.05
N PHE A 105 -1.77 -15.43 -6.27
CA PHE A 105 -2.93 -14.56 -6.46
C PHE A 105 -3.80 -15.08 -7.62
N ASN A 106 -3.20 -15.35 -8.77
CA ASN A 106 -3.94 -15.82 -9.94
C ASN A 106 -4.62 -17.16 -9.68
N TYR A 107 -3.95 -18.05 -8.97
CA TYR A 107 -4.51 -19.34 -8.58
C TYR A 107 -5.73 -19.16 -7.67
N LEU A 108 -5.60 -18.32 -6.63
CA LEU A 108 -6.69 -18.07 -5.69
C LEU A 108 -7.87 -17.37 -6.36
N LEU A 109 -7.58 -16.42 -7.26
CA LEU A 109 -8.63 -15.71 -8.00
C LEU A 109 -9.41 -16.68 -8.90
N ALA A 110 -8.71 -17.56 -9.61
CA ALA A 110 -9.35 -18.55 -10.47
C ALA A 110 -10.24 -19.50 -9.67
N ARG A 111 -9.79 -19.93 -8.48
CA ARG A 111 -10.59 -20.79 -7.60
C ARG A 111 -11.84 -20.06 -7.12
N LYS A 112 -11.71 -18.82 -6.74
CA LYS A 112 -12.84 -17.99 -6.30
C LYS A 112 -13.86 -17.82 -7.43
N ASP A 113 -13.39 -17.49 -8.63
CA ASP A 113 -14.26 -17.30 -9.80
C ASP A 113 -14.99 -18.57 -10.18
N ALA A 114 -14.38 -19.72 -9.92
CA ALA A 114 -15.00 -21.03 -10.15
C ALA A 114 -15.89 -21.51 -8.99
N GLY A 115 -15.98 -20.72 -7.90
CA GLY A 115 -16.77 -21.07 -6.74
C GLY A 115 -16.15 -22.18 -5.86
N LEU A 116 -14.82 -22.34 -5.95
CA LEU A 116 -14.11 -23.42 -5.26
C LEU A 116 -13.45 -23.00 -3.94
N ASP A 117 -13.51 -21.73 -3.58
CA ASP A 117 -12.93 -21.22 -2.33
C ASP A 117 -13.99 -21.28 -1.22
N GLY A 118 -14.37 -22.42 -0.86
CA GLY A 118 -15.43 -22.67 0.09
C GLY A 118 -15.31 -21.99 1.44
#